data_d1d5f87ab3da444db855a674a3f2fcb3
#
_entry.id   d1d5f87ab3da444db855a674a3f2fcb3
#
_cell.length_a   1.000
_cell.length_b   1.000
_cell.length_c   1.000
_cell.angle_alpha   90.00
_cell.angle_beta   90.00
_cell.angle_gamma   90.00
#
_symmetry.space_group_name_H-M   'P 1'
#
loop_
_entity.id
_entity.type
_entity.pdbx_description
1 polymer ?
#
loop_
_entity_poly.entity_id
_entity_poly.type
_entity_poly.pdbx_seq_one_letter_code
_entity_poly.pdbx_strand_id
1 'polypeptide(L)'
;NNALRLVHQFFRKSDGGPLPESEKRILENVQQVVNDVLSNKDVMYNLVEVKSYDDYTYFHSVNVGILAGIIGMKCKLDRATIEDLVTAAFLHDIGKIFIDIEIIHAPRRLNDQERIRMMEHPRLGYELLEKNFRFPESVNRTVLEHHEWYNGLGYPNHRGGNDLLFTSRVLKAADVYDAMTSKRPYHPPYLPSEVMEYIMGRSGMEFDPAIVEVMSRSMCVYPVGCEVELSN
;
A
#
# COMPACT_ATOMS: atom_id res chain seq x y z
N ASN A 1 3.76 -11.93 7.55
CA ASN A 1 3.05 -13.17 7.87
C ASN A 1 2.26 -13.16 9.19
N ASN A 2 2.47 -12.22 10.10
CA ASN A 2 1.69 -12.22 11.34
C ASN A 2 0.34 -11.53 11.19
N ALA A 3 0.18 -10.40 10.52
CA ALA A 3 -1.13 -9.74 10.40
C ALA A 3 -2.07 -10.55 9.49
N LEU A 4 -1.67 -10.88 8.27
CA LEU A 4 -2.48 -11.73 7.36
C LEU A 4 -2.60 -13.16 7.89
N ARG A 5 -1.57 -13.72 8.53
CA ARG A 5 -1.62 -15.07 9.12
C ARG A 5 -2.46 -15.10 10.39
N LEU A 6 -2.44 -14.06 11.20
CA LEU A 6 -3.35 -13.88 12.34
C LEU A 6 -4.79 -13.70 11.87
N VAL A 7 -5.01 -12.90 10.83
CA VAL A 7 -6.31 -12.73 10.19
C VAL A 7 -6.76 -14.07 9.57
N HIS A 8 -5.90 -14.77 8.82
CA HIS A 8 -6.20 -16.07 8.23
C HIS A 8 -6.42 -17.20 9.26
N GLN A 9 -5.62 -17.24 10.32
CA GLN A 9 -5.80 -18.21 11.42
C GLN A 9 -7.09 -17.94 12.19
N PHE A 10 -7.51 -16.70 12.22
CA PHE A 10 -8.67 -16.26 12.95
C PHE A 10 -9.97 -16.58 12.20
N PHE A 11 -10.05 -16.30 10.90
CA PHE A 11 -11.24 -16.67 10.10
C PHE A 11 -11.46 -18.18 9.99
N ARG A 12 -10.43 -19.00 10.25
CA ARG A 12 -10.58 -20.46 10.38
C ARG A 12 -11.08 -20.91 11.75
N LYS A 13 -11.13 -20.04 12.75
CA LYS A 13 -11.39 -20.43 14.16
C LYS A 13 -12.56 -19.74 14.84
N SER A 14 -13.24 -18.75 14.22
CA SER A 14 -14.24 -17.99 14.94
C SER A 14 -15.62 -17.97 14.29
N ASP A 15 -16.61 -18.31 15.10
CA ASP A 15 -18.03 -18.05 14.88
C ASP A 15 -18.33 -16.54 15.12
N GLY A 16 -17.83 -15.67 14.23
CA GLY A 16 -18.43 -14.37 13.95
C GLY A 16 -18.43 -13.29 15.06
N GLY A 17 -17.47 -13.25 15.97
CA GLY A 17 -17.35 -12.15 16.95
C GLY A 17 -16.23 -11.15 16.62
N PRO A 18 -16.35 -9.87 17.03
CA PRO A 18 -15.28 -8.88 16.82
C PRO A 18 -14.01 -9.28 17.59
N LEU A 19 -12.85 -8.93 17.03
CA LEU A 19 -11.52 -9.33 17.42
C LEU A 19 -10.74 -8.26 18.19
N PRO A 20 -10.99 -8.02 19.51
CA PRO A 20 -10.28 -6.99 20.25
C PRO A 20 -8.75 -7.18 20.21
N GLU A 21 -8.27 -8.42 20.29
CA GLU A 21 -6.84 -8.72 20.41
C GLU A 21 -6.06 -8.51 19.11
N SER A 22 -6.63 -8.89 17.95
CA SER A 22 -5.97 -8.68 16.66
C SER A 22 -5.98 -7.21 16.24
N GLU A 23 -7.06 -6.48 16.50
CA GLU A 23 -7.15 -5.04 16.27
C GLU A 23 -6.10 -4.30 17.10
N LYS A 24 -6.00 -4.61 18.40
CA LYS A 24 -4.98 -4.05 19.29
C LYS A 24 -3.56 -4.28 18.78
N ARG A 25 -3.23 -5.49 18.35
CA ARG A 25 -1.89 -5.83 17.83
C ARG A 25 -1.57 -5.12 16.51
N ILE A 26 -2.56 -4.93 15.64
CA ILE A 26 -2.39 -4.12 14.43
C ILE A 26 -2.07 -2.69 14.82
N LEU A 27 -2.84 -2.08 15.72
CA LEU A 27 -2.62 -0.71 16.19
C LEU A 27 -1.26 -0.52 16.90
N GLU A 28 -0.83 -1.49 17.70
CA GLU A 28 0.50 -1.46 18.33
C GLU A 28 1.64 -1.44 17.28
N ASN A 29 1.55 -2.29 16.26
CA ASN A 29 2.53 -2.30 15.16
C ASN A 29 2.49 -0.99 14.35
N VAL A 30 1.30 -0.46 14.08
CA VAL A 30 1.13 0.83 13.40
C VAL A 30 1.78 1.94 14.20
N GLN A 31 1.53 2.02 15.51
CA GLN A 31 2.13 3.04 16.36
C GLN A 31 3.66 2.99 16.36
N GLN A 32 4.24 1.78 16.35
CA GLN A 32 5.68 1.62 16.25
C GLN A 32 6.21 2.18 14.93
N VAL A 33 5.62 1.80 13.79
CA VAL A 33 6.01 2.30 12.46
C VAL A 33 5.87 3.81 12.38
N VAL A 34 4.76 4.37 12.86
CA VAL A 34 4.54 5.83 12.84
C VAL A 34 5.57 6.55 13.71
N ASN A 35 5.87 6.04 14.90
CA ASN A 35 6.91 6.61 15.75
C ASN A 35 8.28 6.60 15.05
N ASP A 36 8.64 5.49 14.42
CA ASP A 36 9.91 5.35 13.70
C ASP A 36 9.98 6.32 12.52
N VAL A 37 8.90 6.44 11.73
CA VAL A 37 8.81 7.39 10.60
C VAL A 37 8.91 8.83 11.06
N LEU A 38 8.19 9.22 12.13
CA LEU A 38 8.19 10.60 12.62
C LEU A 38 9.50 10.98 13.32
N SER A 39 10.19 10.00 13.94
CA SER A 39 11.46 10.23 14.66
C SER A 39 12.68 10.30 13.73
N ASN A 40 12.65 9.60 12.62
CA ASN A 40 13.76 9.46 11.67
C ASN A 40 13.43 10.15 10.34
N LYS A 41 13.72 11.45 10.26
CA LYS A 41 13.51 12.24 9.03
C LYS A 41 14.29 11.72 7.81
N ASP A 42 15.30 10.88 8.04
CA ASP A 42 16.23 10.33 7.04
C ASP A 42 16.01 8.83 6.73
N VAL A 43 14.91 8.21 7.18
CA VAL A 43 14.60 6.77 7.00
C VAL A 43 14.54 6.34 5.52
N MET A 44 14.39 7.30 4.61
CA MET A 44 14.34 7.04 3.16
C MET A 44 15.58 6.33 2.60
N TYR A 45 16.74 6.46 3.25
CA TYR A 45 18.00 5.92 2.73
C TYR A 45 18.16 4.41 2.89
N ASN A 46 17.41 3.77 3.80
CA ASN A 46 17.66 2.36 4.18
C ASN A 46 16.56 1.37 3.73
N LEU A 47 15.44 1.84 3.17
CA LEU A 47 14.32 0.95 2.78
C LEU A 47 14.65 0.01 1.62
N VAL A 48 15.69 0.31 0.84
CA VAL A 48 16.14 -0.53 -0.29
C VAL A 48 16.83 -1.81 0.20
N GLU A 49 17.38 -1.83 1.43
CA GLU A 49 18.19 -2.95 1.94
C GLU A 49 17.41 -4.05 2.67
N VAL A 50 16.16 -3.83 3.07
CA VAL A 50 15.37 -4.77 3.90
C VAL A 50 14.65 -5.85 3.09
N LYS A 51 14.98 -6.04 1.83
CA LYS A 51 14.30 -7.01 0.96
C LYS A 51 14.87 -8.43 1.09
N SER A 52 14.45 -9.17 2.12
CA SER A 52 14.73 -10.60 2.22
C SER A 52 13.67 -11.46 1.51
N TYR A 53 14.07 -12.63 1.02
CA TYR A 53 13.52 -13.38 -0.09
C TYR A 53 12.20 -14.16 0.15
N ASP A 54 11.72 -14.32 1.41
CA ASP A 54 10.77 -15.41 1.72
C ASP A 54 9.32 -15.05 2.05
N ASP A 55 8.94 -13.76 2.18
CA ASP A 55 7.56 -13.38 2.55
C ASP A 55 7.10 -12.09 1.86
N TYR A 56 7.01 -12.12 0.51
CA TYR A 56 6.67 -10.96 -0.31
C TYR A 56 5.45 -10.18 0.21
N THR A 57 4.35 -10.85 0.55
CA THR A 57 3.10 -10.17 0.95
C THR A 57 3.22 -9.46 2.30
N TYR A 58 4.00 -10.01 3.24
CA TYR A 58 4.18 -9.38 4.55
C TYR A 58 5.07 -8.14 4.46
N PHE A 59 6.21 -8.27 3.80
CA PHE A 59 7.13 -7.15 3.61
C PHE A 59 6.50 -6.05 2.77
N HIS A 60 5.69 -6.38 1.77
CA HIS A 60 4.95 -5.43 0.95
C HIS A 60 4.06 -4.52 1.81
N SER A 61 3.16 -5.05 2.62
CA SER A 61 2.27 -4.23 3.46
C SER A 61 3.03 -3.36 4.45
N VAL A 62 4.14 -3.84 5.02
CA VAL A 62 5.01 -3.06 5.90
C VAL A 62 5.71 -1.95 5.12
N ASN A 63 6.31 -2.26 3.97
CA ASN A 63 6.99 -1.28 3.14
C ASN A 63 6.03 -0.19 2.65
N VAL A 64 4.83 -0.59 2.17
CA VAL A 64 3.78 0.35 1.77
C VAL A 64 3.37 1.23 2.94
N GLY A 65 3.23 0.68 4.14
CA GLY A 65 2.93 1.44 5.36
C GLY A 65 4.01 2.49 5.68
N ILE A 66 5.27 2.11 5.61
CA ILE A 66 6.39 3.03 5.83
C ILE A 66 6.43 4.11 4.74
N LEU A 67 6.33 3.72 3.46
CA LEU A 67 6.31 4.66 2.34
C LEU A 67 5.14 5.64 2.44
N ALA A 68 3.93 5.14 2.70
CA ALA A 68 2.75 5.97 2.88
C ALA A 68 2.90 6.95 4.05
N GLY A 69 3.44 6.48 5.18
CA GLY A 69 3.74 7.32 6.34
C GLY A 69 4.74 8.44 6.02
N ILE A 70 5.82 8.13 5.28
CA ILE A 70 6.82 9.12 4.84
C ILE A 70 6.19 10.14 3.89
N ILE A 71 5.45 9.69 2.88
CA ILE A 71 4.77 10.58 1.93
C ILE A 71 3.76 11.45 2.69
N GLY A 72 2.96 10.86 3.58
CA GLY A 72 2.00 11.59 4.43
C GLY A 72 2.66 12.67 5.28
N MET A 73 3.79 12.36 5.93
CA MET A 73 4.59 13.33 6.68
C MET A 73 5.10 14.47 5.79
N LYS A 74 5.61 14.17 4.60
CA LYS A 74 6.07 15.17 3.64
C LYS A 74 4.93 16.03 3.08
N CYS A 75 3.72 15.46 2.98
CA CYS A 75 2.49 16.18 2.69
C CYS A 75 1.94 16.98 3.88
N LYS A 76 2.64 16.97 5.03
CA LYS A 76 2.26 17.68 6.28
C LYS A 76 0.92 17.23 6.86
N LEU A 77 0.58 15.95 6.70
CA LEU A 77 -0.55 15.36 7.40
C LEU A 77 -0.26 15.34 8.91
N ASP A 78 -1.32 15.51 9.70
CA ASP A 78 -1.21 15.37 11.15
C ASP A 78 -1.00 13.90 11.55
N ARG A 79 -0.57 13.69 12.80
CA ARG A 79 -0.21 12.37 13.32
C ARG A 79 -1.38 11.38 13.22
N ALA A 80 -2.59 11.79 13.56
CA ALA A 80 -3.75 10.91 13.55
C ALA A 80 -4.08 10.44 12.14
N THR A 81 -4.02 11.34 11.16
CA THR A 81 -4.19 11.02 9.74
C THR A 81 -3.09 10.07 9.24
N ILE A 82 -1.85 10.23 9.69
CA ILE A 82 -0.75 9.31 9.35
C ILE A 82 -0.99 7.93 9.98
N GLU A 83 -1.47 7.85 11.22
CA GLU A 83 -1.83 6.58 11.87
C GLU A 83 -2.93 5.85 11.11
N ASP A 84 -3.98 6.55 10.69
CA ASP A 84 -5.04 5.99 9.85
C ASP A 84 -4.52 5.49 8.50
N LEU A 85 -3.68 6.30 7.83
CA LEU A 85 -3.07 5.96 6.55
C LEU A 85 -2.19 4.70 6.64
N VAL A 86 -1.33 4.62 7.66
CA VAL A 86 -0.46 3.45 7.89
C VAL A 86 -1.31 2.22 8.24
N THR A 87 -2.36 2.38 9.05
CA THR A 87 -3.31 1.30 9.34
C THR A 87 -3.95 0.77 8.06
N ALA A 88 -4.45 1.67 7.20
CA ALA A 88 -5.02 1.29 5.91
C ALA A 88 -3.99 0.61 5.01
N ALA A 89 -2.74 1.06 5.00
CA ALA A 89 -1.66 0.45 4.23
C ALA A 89 -1.34 -0.98 4.68
N PHE A 90 -1.40 -1.27 6.00
CA PHE A 90 -1.26 -2.65 6.50
C PHE A 90 -2.41 -3.57 6.09
N LEU A 91 -3.59 -3.01 5.85
CA LEU A 91 -4.84 -3.74 5.63
C LEU A 91 -5.34 -3.69 4.19
N HIS A 92 -4.71 -2.91 3.29
CA HIS A 92 -5.23 -2.62 1.95
C HIS A 92 -5.56 -3.88 1.14
N ASP A 93 -4.76 -4.89 1.30
CA ASP A 93 -4.84 -6.18 0.59
C ASP A 93 -5.62 -7.26 1.35
N ILE A 94 -6.22 -6.94 2.51
CA ILE A 94 -6.87 -7.94 3.37
C ILE A 94 -7.99 -8.71 2.66
N GLY A 95 -8.67 -8.08 1.72
CA GLY A 95 -9.74 -8.71 0.94
C GLY A 95 -9.27 -9.82 0.01
N LYS A 96 -7.96 -9.95 -0.26
CA LYS A 96 -7.39 -11.06 -1.04
C LYS A 96 -7.63 -12.43 -0.39
N ILE A 97 -7.95 -12.48 0.90
CA ILE A 97 -8.34 -13.73 1.57
C ILE A 97 -9.60 -14.38 0.95
N PHE A 98 -10.42 -13.61 0.26
CA PHE A 98 -11.64 -14.08 -0.44
C PHE A 98 -11.41 -14.36 -1.92
N ILE A 99 -10.19 -14.18 -2.41
CA ILE A 99 -9.81 -14.46 -3.79
C ILE A 99 -9.17 -15.86 -3.87
N ASP A 100 -9.49 -16.59 -4.93
CA ASP A 100 -8.95 -17.93 -5.13
C ASP A 100 -7.43 -17.92 -5.19
N ILE A 101 -6.80 -18.83 -4.46
CA ILE A 101 -5.34 -18.88 -4.29
C ILE A 101 -4.60 -19.05 -5.63
N GLU A 102 -5.23 -19.76 -6.59
CA GLU A 102 -4.72 -19.97 -7.93
C GLU A 102 -4.67 -18.67 -8.74
N ILE A 103 -5.59 -17.72 -8.47
CA ILE A 103 -5.57 -16.39 -9.09
C ILE A 103 -4.46 -15.54 -8.47
N ILE A 104 -4.31 -15.58 -7.12
CA ILE A 104 -3.30 -14.79 -6.41
C ILE A 104 -1.88 -15.22 -6.80
N HIS A 105 -1.64 -16.52 -6.94
CA HIS A 105 -0.33 -17.09 -7.26
C HIS A 105 -0.17 -17.50 -8.72
N ALA A 106 -1.03 -17.02 -9.62
CA ALA A 106 -0.95 -17.35 -11.03
C ALA A 106 0.44 -17.01 -11.60
N PRO A 107 1.18 -17.97 -12.20
CA PRO A 107 2.51 -17.77 -12.74
C PRO A 107 2.48 -17.09 -14.13
N ARG A 108 1.43 -16.40 -14.45
CA ARG A 108 1.17 -15.77 -15.74
C ARG A 108 0.31 -14.52 -15.55
N ARG A 109 0.12 -13.78 -16.61
CA ARG A 109 -0.90 -12.71 -16.61
C ARG A 109 -2.29 -13.32 -16.39
N LEU A 110 -3.08 -12.67 -15.55
CA LEU A 110 -4.47 -13.03 -15.32
C LEU A 110 -5.27 -12.81 -16.61
N ASN A 111 -6.20 -13.73 -16.90
CA ASN A 111 -7.22 -13.52 -17.93
C ASN A 111 -8.24 -12.47 -17.43
N ASP A 112 -9.18 -12.08 -18.32
CA ASP A 112 -10.14 -11.01 -18.00
C ASP A 112 -11.06 -11.37 -16.82
N GLN A 113 -11.51 -12.61 -16.72
CA GLN A 113 -12.37 -13.07 -15.62
C GLN A 113 -11.59 -13.10 -14.29
N GLU A 114 -10.39 -13.64 -14.28
CA GLU A 114 -9.51 -13.66 -13.12
C GLU A 114 -9.15 -12.23 -12.67
N ARG A 115 -8.93 -11.34 -13.63
CA ARG A 115 -8.66 -9.93 -13.35
C ARG A 115 -9.87 -9.26 -12.71
N ILE A 116 -11.08 -9.46 -13.24
CA ILE A 116 -12.31 -8.95 -12.64
C ILE A 116 -12.46 -9.48 -11.21
N ARG A 117 -12.21 -10.78 -10.98
CA ARG A 117 -12.25 -11.36 -9.64
C ARG A 117 -11.21 -10.74 -8.71
N MET A 118 -9.98 -10.55 -9.16
CA MET A 118 -8.94 -9.88 -8.39
C MET A 118 -9.33 -8.43 -8.03
N MET A 119 -9.98 -7.71 -8.93
CA MET A 119 -10.43 -6.32 -8.70
C MET A 119 -11.52 -6.18 -7.62
N GLU A 120 -12.08 -7.27 -7.12
CA GLU A 120 -13.06 -7.23 -6.02
C GLU A 120 -12.40 -7.08 -4.63
N HIS A 121 -11.09 -7.36 -4.47
CA HIS A 121 -10.47 -7.38 -3.14
C HIS A 121 -10.57 -6.07 -2.36
N PRO A 122 -10.56 -4.85 -2.94
CA PRO A 122 -10.72 -3.64 -2.15
C PRO A 122 -12.11 -3.55 -1.50
N ARG A 123 -13.15 -3.90 -2.25
CA ARG A 123 -14.52 -3.94 -1.74
C ARG A 123 -14.71 -5.02 -0.68
N LEU A 124 -14.20 -6.23 -0.94
CA LEU A 124 -14.25 -7.34 0.01
C LEU A 124 -13.48 -7.03 1.30
N GLY A 125 -12.36 -6.32 1.18
CA GLY A 125 -11.58 -5.82 2.32
C GLY A 125 -12.36 -4.79 3.14
N TYR A 126 -12.95 -3.81 2.49
CA TYR A 126 -13.81 -2.82 3.11
C TYR A 126 -14.97 -3.46 3.90
N GLU A 127 -15.74 -4.35 3.25
CA GLU A 127 -16.87 -5.07 3.86
C GLU A 127 -16.44 -5.90 5.07
N LEU A 128 -15.26 -6.52 4.99
CA LEU A 128 -14.68 -7.27 6.09
C LEU A 128 -14.36 -6.38 7.29
N LEU A 129 -13.69 -5.26 7.04
CA LEU A 129 -13.28 -4.33 8.10
C LEU A 129 -14.48 -3.68 8.75
N GLU A 130 -15.45 -3.20 7.98
CA GLU A 130 -16.67 -2.57 8.47
C GLU A 130 -17.49 -3.52 9.36
N LYS A 131 -17.57 -4.78 8.97
CA LYS A 131 -18.37 -5.77 9.71
C LYS A 131 -17.71 -6.26 10.99
N ASN A 132 -16.38 -6.39 11.02
CA ASN A 132 -15.71 -7.15 12.08
C ASN A 132 -14.75 -6.32 12.94
N PHE A 133 -14.45 -5.08 12.56
CA PHE A 133 -13.49 -4.21 13.25
C PHE A 133 -14.08 -2.83 13.50
N ARG A 134 -13.47 -2.07 14.40
CA ARG A 134 -13.90 -0.71 14.75
C ARG A 134 -12.89 0.34 14.31
N PHE A 135 -12.29 0.13 13.15
CA PHE A 135 -11.40 1.15 12.57
C PHE A 135 -12.19 2.40 12.15
N PRO A 136 -11.57 3.59 12.17
CA PRO A 136 -12.17 4.80 11.62
C PRO A 136 -12.61 4.60 10.17
N GLU A 137 -13.68 5.30 9.78
CA GLU A 137 -14.18 5.29 8.38
C GLU A 137 -13.09 5.71 7.37
N SER A 138 -12.18 6.61 7.78
CA SER A 138 -10.99 6.99 7.00
C SER A 138 -10.11 5.80 6.62
N VAL A 139 -9.92 4.84 7.53
CA VAL A 139 -9.16 3.61 7.29
C VAL A 139 -9.90 2.72 6.30
N ASN A 140 -11.17 2.40 6.59
CA ASN A 140 -11.97 1.49 5.78
C ASN A 140 -12.12 2.03 4.36
N ARG A 141 -12.41 3.31 4.23
CA ARG A 141 -12.55 3.97 2.93
C ARG A 141 -11.23 4.04 2.17
N THR A 142 -10.10 4.27 2.84
CA THR A 142 -8.78 4.23 2.22
C THR A 142 -8.47 2.84 1.66
N VAL A 143 -8.83 1.76 2.37
CA VAL A 143 -8.73 0.37 1.88
C VAL A 143 -9.62 0.16 0.64
N LEU A 144 -10.84 0.69 0.62
CA LEU A 144 -11.74 0.57 -0.53
C LEU A 144 -11.17 1.25 -1.79
N GLU A 145 -10.57 2.44 -1.61
CA GLU A 145 -10.22 3.36 -2.70
C GLU A 145 -8.78 3.20 -3.22
N HIS A 146 -7.92 2.35 -2.64
CA HIS A 146 -6.49 2.31 -2.96
C HIS A 146 -6.15 1.93 -4.41
N HIS A 147 -7.10 1.41 -5.17
CA HIS A 147 -6.96 1.17 -6.61
C HIS A 147 -7.74 2.17 -7.49
N GLU A 148 -8.36 3.15 -6.88
CA GLU A 148 -8.94 4.25 -7.66
C GLU A 148 -7.83 5.11 -8.29
N TRP A 149 -8.14 5.72 -9.44
CA TRP A 149 -7.24 6.62 -10.15
C TRP A 149 -7.68 8.06 -9.97
N TYR A 150 -6.74 8.97 -9.99
CA TYR A 150 -7.03 10.39 -9.85
C TYR A 150 -8.04 10.92 -10.91
N ASN A 151 -8.00 10.36 -12.12
CA ASN A 151 -8.93 10.71 -13.21
C ASN A 151 -10.24 9.90 -13.21
N GLY A 152 -10.49 9.04 -12.22
CA GLY A 152 -11.71 8.22 -12.12
C GLY A 152 -11.72 6.95 -12.98
N LEU A 153 -10.63 6.58 -13.62
CA LEU A 153 -10.54 5.34 -14.42
C LEU A 153 -10.08 4.12 -13.61
N GLY A 154 -9.92 4.28 -12.29
CA GLY A 154 -9.59 3.18 -11.38
C GLY A 154 -10.79 2.31 -11.01
N TYR A 155 -10.67 1.56 -9.94
CA TYR A 155 -11.72 0.69 -9.41
C TYR A 155 -11.70 0.70 -7.86
N PRO A 156 -12.77 0.30 -7.17
CA PRO A 156 -13.99 -0.36 -7.65
C PRO A 156 -15.13 0.61 -8.03
N ASN A 157 -15.10 1.89 -7.63
CA ASN A 157 -16.23 2.80 -7.74
C ASN A 157 -16.07 3.87 -8.82
N HIS A 158 -14.93 3.91 -9.52
CA HIS A 158 -14.60 4.90 -10.56
C HIS A 158 -14.68 6.34 -10.03
N ARG A 159 -14.27 6.56 -8.79
CA ARG A 159 -14.13 7.89 -8.19
C ARG A 159 -12.79 8.51 -8.56
N GLY A 160 -12.72 9.83 -8.59
CA GLY A 160 -11.50 10.55 -8.94
C GLY A 160 -11.35 11.89 -8.24
N GLY A 161 -10.18 12.48 -8.35
CA GLY A 161 -9.87 13.80 -7.82
C GLY A 161 -10.19 13.95 -6.34
N ASN A 162 -10.95 14.98 -5.99
CA ASN A 162 -11.29 15.31 -4.60
C ASN A 162 -12.42 14.45 -4.01
N ASP A 163 -13.06 13.59 -4.80
CA ASP A 163 -14.03 12.61 -4.29
C ASP A 163 -13.33 11.45 -3.56
N LEU A 164 -12.01 11.28 -3.80
CA LEU A 164 -11.15 10.34 -3.09
C LEU A 164 -10.60 10.98 -1.81
N LEU A 165 -10.44 10.18 -0.76
CA LEU A 165 -9.68 10.62 0.39
C LEU A 165 -8.23 10.92 -0.02
N PHE A 166 -7.62 11.92 0.62
CA PHE A 166 -6.21 12.21 0.37
C PHE A 166 -5.32 11.01 0.75
N THR A 167 -5.66 10.32 1.83
CA THR A 167 -4.99 9.08 2.27
C THR A 167 -5.06 7.97 1.23
N SER A 168 -6.18 7.80 0.52
CA SER A 168 -6.33 6.83 -0.57
C SER A 168 -5.39 7.13 -1.73
N ARG A 169 -5.27 8.42 -2.08
CA ARG A 169 -4.36 8.87 -3.15
C ARG A 169 -2.89 8.69 -2.77
N VAL A 170 -2.53 8.91 -1.49
CA VAL A 170 -1.18 8.62 -0.98
C VAL A 170 -0.90 7.13 -0.99
N LEU A 171 -1.84 6.32 -0.48
CA LEU A 171 -1.68 4.87 -0.44
C LEU A 171 -1.49 4.28 -1.84
N LYS A 172 -2.27 4.75 -2.83
CA LYS A 172 -2.13 4.35 -4.24
C LYS A 172 -0.72 4.55 -4.77
N ALA A 173 -0.11 5.70 -4.49
CA ALA A 173 1.24 6.01 -4.94
C ALA A 173 2.31 5.16 -4.23
N ALA A 174 2.16 4.95 -2.93
CA ALA A 174 3.05 4.11 -2.13
C ALA A 174 3.00 2.64 -2.55
N ASP A 175 1.80 2.11 -2.77
CA ASP A 175 1.58 0.74 -3.21
C ASP A 175 2.23 0.47 -4.57
N VAL A 176 1.98 1.33 -5.57
CA VAL A 176 2.57 1.18 -6.90
C VAL A 176 4.10 1.29 -6.83
N TYR A 177 4.64 2.22 -6.05
CA TYR A 177 6.09 2.36 -5.90
C TYR A 177 6.71 1.09 -5.32
N ASP A 178 6.20 0.56 -4.20
CA ASP A 178 6.73 -0.68 -3.64
C ASP A 178 6.52 -1.88 -4.57
N ALA A 179 5.34 -1.97 -5.19
CA ALA A 179 5.01 -3.05 -6.11
C ALA A 179 5.97 -3.14 -7.31
N MET A 180 6.44 -2.01 -7.83
CA MET A 180 7.36 -1.95 -8.97
C MET A 180 8.83 -2.10 -8.56
N THR A 181 9.23 -1.55 -7.41
CA THR A 181 10.61 -1.66 -6.92
C THR A 181 10.89 -2.98 -6.21
N SER A 182 9.89 -3.79 -5.90
CA SER A 182 10.04 -5.08 -5.24
C SER A 182 10.23 -6.22 -6.24
N LYS A 183 11.07 -7.20 -5.88
CA LYS A 183 11.27 -8.41 -6.69
C LYS A 183 9.99 -9.25 -6.70
N ARG A 184 9.52 -9.58 -7.87
CA ARG A 184 8.38 -10.48 -8.09
C ARG A 184 8.81 -11.75 -8.79
N PRO A 185 8.08 -12.87 -8.66
CA PRO A 185 8.46 -14.14 -9.28
C PRO A 185 8.65 -14.07 -10.80
N TYR A 186 8.02 -13.09 -11.45
CA TYR A 186 7.92 -13.01 -12.92
C TYR A 186 8.61 -11.80 -13.53
N HIS A 187 9.16 -10.88 -12.70
CA HIS A 187 9.82 -9.67 -13.18
C HIS A 187 10.90 -9.22 -12.21
N PRO A 188 12.11 -8.86 -12.69
CA PRO A 188 13.09 -8.18 -11.86
C PRO A 188 12.52 -6.83 -11.38
N PRO A 189 12.97 -6.33 -10.21
CA PRO A 189 12.55 -5.01 -9.74
C PRO A 189 12.98 -3.94 -10.74
N TYR A 190 12.11 -2.95 -10.95
CA TYR A 190 12.48 -1.73 -11.66
C TYR A 190 13.39 -0.87 -10.78
N LEU A 191 14.23 -0.08 -11.40
CA LEU A 191 15.04 0.90 -10.69
C LEU A 191 14.13 1.99 -10.09
N PRO A 192 14.45 2.54 -8.91
CA PRO A 192 13.68 3.64 -8.32
C PRO A 192 13.48 4.82 -9.27
N SER A 193 14.47 5.12 -10.13
CA SER A 193 14.38 6.16 -11.19
C SER A 193 13.28 5.85 -12.20
N GLU A 194 13.24 4.62 -12.72
CA GLU A 194 12.25 4.19 -13.70
C GLU A 194 10.82 4.26 -13.11
N VAL A 195 10.68 3.87 -11.84
CA VAL A 195 9.39 3.93 -11.14
C VAL A 195 8.94 5.37 -10.93
N MET A 196 9.87 6.27 -10.56
CA MET A 196 9.54 7.68 -10.44
C MET A 196 9.18 8.31 -11.79
N GLU A 197 9.86 7.97 -12.88
CA GLU A 197 9.48 8.39 -14.24
C GLU A 197 8.09 7.92 -14.62
N TYR A 198 7.75 6.65 -14.31
CA TYR A 198 6.40 6.12 -14.50
C TYR A 198 5.35 6.91 -13.73
N ILE A 199 5.59 7.17 -12.43
CA ILE A 199 4.66 7.93 -11.56
C ILE A 199 4.50 9.36 -12.07
N MET A 200 5.60 10.03 -12.43
CA MET A 200 5.58 11.39 -12.98
C MET A 200 4.83 11.45 -14.33
N GLY A 201 5.06 10.49 -15.22
CA GLY A 201 4.38 10.39 -16.51
C GLY A 201 2.88 10.14 -16.41
N ARG A 202 2.38 9.71 -15.24
CA ARG A 202 0.95 9.45 -14.97
C ARG A 202 0.32 10.45 -14.00
N SER A 203 1.02 11.54 -13.72
CA SER A 203 0.51 12.65 -12.91
C SER A 203 -0.76 13.24 -13.52
N GLY A 204 -1.80 13.44 -12.70
CA GLY A 204 -3.12 13.91 -13.15
C GLY A 204 -3.99 12.82 -13.82
N MET A 205 -3.41 11.65 -14.09
CA MET A 205 -4.14 10.48 -14.61
C MET A 205 -4.38 9.45 -13.51
N GLU A 206 -3.37 8.68 -13.18
CA GLU A 206 -3.42 7.65 -12.14
C GLU A 206 -3.11 8.24 -10.77
N PHE A 207 -2.20 9.19 -10.69
CA PHE A 207 -1.69 9.76 -9.45
C PHE A 207 -2.08 11.23 -9.29
N ASP A 208 -2.29 11.63 -8.02
CA ASP A 208 -2.51 13.03 -7.66
C ASP A 208 -1.24 13.86 -7.92
N PRO A 209 -1.32 14.96 -8.71
CA PRO A 209 -0.17 15.81 -9.00
C PRO A 209 0.54 16.36 -7.76
N ALA A 210 -0.19 16.67 -6.69
CA ALA A 210 0.41 17.17 -5.44
C ALA A 210 1.25 16.10 -4.75
N ILE A 211 0.81 14.85 -4.78
CA ILE A 211 1.55 13.71 -4.23
C ILE A 211 2.78 13.40 -5.09
N VAL A 212 2.63 13.43 -6.41
CA VAL A 212 3.74 13.22 -7.36
C VAL A 212 4.83 14.27 -7.15
N GLU A 213 4.46 15.55 -6.97
CA GLU A 213 5.42 16.63 -6.68
C GLU A 213 6.17 16.36 -5.37
N VAL A 214 5.49 15.94 -4.31
CA VAL A 214 6.13 15.61 -3.03
C VAL A 214 7.07 14.43 -3.18
N MET A 215 6.66 13.37 -3.88
CA MET A 215 7.50 12.19 -4.13
C MET A 215 8.74 12.54 -4.94
N SER A 216 8.61 13.30 -6.03
CA SER A 216 9.74 13.68 -6.88
C SER A 216 10.82 14.48 -6.15
N ARG A 217 10.43 15.24 -5.10
CA ARG A 217 11.36 16.02 -4.26
C ARG A 217 11.93 15.23 -3.09
N SER A 218 11.27 14.12 -2.71
CA SER A 218 11.58 13.42 -1.45
C SER A 218 12.13 12.03 -1.65
N MET A 219 11.82 11.37 -2.78
CA MET A 219 12.27 10.00 -3.03
C MET A 219 13.71 10.02 -3.56
N CYS A 220 14.58 9.19 -2.97
CA CYS A 220 15.94 9.00 -3.46
C CYS A 220 15.88 8.16 -4.74
N VAL A 221 16.10 8.80 -5.87
CA VAL A 221 16.03 8.16 -7.20
C VAL A 221 17.28 7.31 -7.44
N TYR A 222 18.41 7.69 -6.84
CA TYR A 222 19.70 6.99 -6.90
C TYR A 222 20.16 6.65 -5.50
N PRO A 223 19.86 5.44 -4.98
CA PRO A 223 20.31 5.00 -3.66
C PRO A 223 21.85 4.99 -3.57
N VAL A 224 22.37 5.11 -2.34
CA VAL A 224 23.81 4.99 -2.10
C VAL A 224 24.30 3.64 -2.61
N GLY A 225 25.34 3.64 -3.46
CA GLY A 225 25.89 2.44 -4.09
C GLY A 225 25.39 2.17 -5.50
N CYS A 226 24.50 3.01 -6.06
CA CYS A 226 24.19 2.96 -7.50
C CYS A 226 25.36 3.50 -8.32
N GLU A 227 25.75 2.77 -9.35
CA GLU A 227 26.58 3.30 -10.44
C GLU A 227 25.69 4.08 -11.40
N VAL A 228 26.06 5.32 -11.70
CA VAL A 228 25.37 6.16 -12.69
C VAL A 228 26.35 6.52 -13.80
N GLU A 229 25.94 6.33 -15.05
CA GLU A 229 26.66 6.78 -16.22
C GLU A 229 26.19 8.20 -16.58
N LEU A 230 27.11 9.15 -16.58
CA LEU A 230 26.79 10.52 -16.97
C LEU A 230 26.88 10.62 -18.50
N SER A 231 25.77 10.98 -19.14
CA SER A 231 25.78 11.37 -20.56
C SER A 231 26.51 12.72 -20.71
N ASN A 232 27.57 12.74 -21.52
CA ASN A 232 28.24 13.96 -21.89
C ASN A 232 27.40 14.84 -22.83
#